data_6e9c50ea393350df2b17da0e9e123afb
#
_entry.id   6e9c50ea393350df2b17da0e9e123afb
#
_cell.length_a   1.000
_cell.length_b   1.000
_cell.length_c   1.000
_cell.angle_alpha   90.00
_cell.angle_beta   90.00
_cell.angle_gamma   90.00
#
_symmetry.space_group_name_H-M   'P 1'
#
loop_
_entity.id
_entity.type
_entity.pdbx_description
1 polymer ?
#
loop_
_entity_poly.entity_id
_entity_poly.type
_entity_poly.pdbx_seq_one_letter_code
_entity_poly.pdbx_strand_id
1 'polypeptide(L)'
;MERTLIAPGVHLSCDPASKFNRCRISIHFAFPAQRKTATAHALLPLVMERGYADCPDMPRLTKKLAKLYGADLTVDARPMGCNHNLCVSVTGIKDAFALEGEALTAEYTKIALGAAFHPYLVDGCFDPQAVSIEKQMLKKGLEDEINDKRIYCLHQANREFFGDSPAGVRQEGYLEEVDSTNTWAKANLD
;
A
#
# COMPACT_ATOMS: atom_id res chain seq x y z
N MET A 1 -16.06 -6.91 -17.05
CA MET A 1 -14.62 -6.67 -16.72
C MET A 1 -13.81 -7.04 -17.94
N GLU A 2 -13.10 -6.07 -18.51
CA GLU A 2 -12.17 -6.26 -19.63
C GLU A 2 -10.74 -6.31 -19.07
N ARG A 3 -9.91 -7.23 -19.59
CA ARG A 3 -8.52 -7.39 -19.16
C ARG A 3 -7.60 -7.39 -20.38
N THR A 4 -6.65 -6.47 -20.40
CA THR A 4 -5.69 -6.25 -21.49
C THR A 4 -4.27 -6.45 -20.98
N LEU A 5 -3.44 -7.16 -21.74
CA LEU A 5 -2.00 -7.26 -21.48
C LEU A 5 -1.31 -6.00 -22.04
N ILE A 6 -0.65 -5.24 -21.17
CA ILE A 6 0.08 -4.01 -21.57
C ILE A 6 1.55 -4.33 -21.87
N ALA A 7 2.16 -5.14 -21.02
CA ALA A 7 3.55 -5.59 -21.16
C ALA A 7 3.70 -6.97 -20.51
N PRO A 8 4.78 -7.72 -20.73
CA PRO A 8 5.01 -8.98 -20.06
C PRO A 8 4.85 -8.86 -18.55
N GLY A 9 3.91 -9.61 -17.97
CA GLY A 9 3.57 -9.57 -16.55
C GLY A 9 2.71 -8.38 -16.10
N VAL A 10 2.38 -7.42 -16.99
CA VAL A 10 1.57 -6.24 -16.65
C VAL A 10 0.20 -6.30 -17.31
N HIS A 11 -0.85 -6.31 -16.52
CA HIS A 11 -2.23 -6.36 -16.98
C HIS A 11 -3.02 -5.14 -16.54
N LEU A 12 -3.81 -4.59 -17.43
CA LEU A 12 -4.86 -3.61 -17.13
C LEU A 12 -6.19 -4.32 -17.05
N SER A 13 -6.96 -4.08 -15.97
CA SER A 13 -8.34 -4.55 -15.86
C SER A 13 -9.26 -3.35 -15.70
N CYS A 14 -10.31 -3.27 -16.51
CA CYS A 14 -11.33 -2.23 -16.44
C CYS A 14 -12.70 -2.85 -16.22
N ASP A 15 -13.44 -2.32 -15.24
CA ASP A 15 -14.81 -2.72 -14.96
C ASP A 15 -15.71 -1.48 -14.87
N PRO A 16 -16.39 -1.07 -15.95
CA PRO A 16 -17.23 0.11 -15.99
C PRO A 16 -18.58 -0.15 -15.31
N ALA A 17 -18.58 -0.32 -13.98
CA ALA A 17 -19.78 -0.55 -13.21
C ALA A 17 -20.62 0.74 -13.13
N SER A 18 -21.81 0.75 -13.78
CA SER A 18 -22.71 1.92 -13.82
C SER A 18 -23.44 2.15 -12.49
N LYS A 19 -23.65 1.11 -11.69
CA LYS A 19 -24.41 1.15 -10.43
C LYS A 19 -23.75 1.90 -9.27
N PHE A 20 -22.45 2.20 -9.36
CA PHE A 20 -21.71 2.87 -8.28
C PHE A 20 -21.43 4.32 -8.65
N ASN A 21 -21.51 5.21 -7.66
CA ASN A 21 -21.20 6.64 -7.79
C ASN A 21 -19.71 6.94 -7.58
N ARG A 22 -18.94 5.95 -7.12
CA ARG A 22 -17.49 6.06 -6.90
C ARG A 22 -16.72 5.25 -7.94
N CYS A 23 -15.52 5.71 -8.25
CA CYS A 23 -14.53 4.95 -8.98
C CYS A 23 -13.34 4.64 -8.08
N ARG A 24 -12.64 3.58 -8.38
CA ARG A 24 -11.39 3.18 -7.74
C ARG A 24 -10.36 2.87 -8.81
N ILE A 25 -9.18 3.43 -8.65
CA ILE A 25 -8.00 3.10 -9.43
C ILE A 25 -7.03 2.40 -8.50
N SER A 26 -6.56 1.23 -8.87
CA SER A 26 -5.63 0.47 -8.05
C SER A 26 -4.50 -0.10 -8.87
N ILE A 27 -3.30 -0.07 -8.30
CA ILE A 27 -2.08 -0.67 -8.85
C ILE A 27 -1.67 -1.77 -7.89
N HIS A 28 -1.45 -2.96 -8.42
CA HIS A 28 -1.16 -4.15 -7.65
C HIS A 28 0.22 -4.70 -8.03
N PHE A 29 1.07 -4.91 -7.03
CA PHE A 29 2.36 -5.56 -7.17
C PHE A 29 2.31 -6.89 -6.43
N ALA A 30 2.37 -7.99 -7.18
CA ALA A 30 2.42 -9.33 -6.60
C ALA A 30 3.87 -9.82 -6.56
N PHE A 31 4.35 -10.19 -5.39
CA PHE A 31 5.70 -10.72 -5.19
C PHE A 31 5.69 -11.90 -4.22
N PRO A 32 6.65 -12.83 -4.35
CA PRO A 32 6.71 -14.00 -3.48
C PRO A 32 6.83 -13.61 -2.00
N ALA A 33 6.04 -14.26 -1.14
CA ALA A 33 6.14 -14.08 0.29
C ALA A 33 7.45 -14.73 0.80
N GLN A 34 8.32 -13.94 1.41
CA GLN A 34 9.60 -14.39 1.96
C GLN A 34 9.79 -13.86 3.37
N ARG A 35 10.18 -14.72 4.30
CA ARG A 35 10.42 -14.37 5.71
C ARG A 35 11.38 -13.17 5.86
N LYS A 36 12.49 -13.18 5.11
CA LYS A 36 13.54 -12.15 5.19
C LYS A 36 13.12 -10.75 4.72
N THR A 37 12.06 -10.62 3.95
CA THR A 37 11.58 -9.33 3.43
C THR A 37 10.22 -8.92 4.02
N ALA A 38 9.60 -9.79 4.81
CA ALA A 38 8.25 -9.60 5.32
C ALA A 38 8.08 -8.30 6.11
N THR A 39 8.99 -8.01 7.04
CA THR A 39 8.93 -6.82 7.88
C THR A 39 9.14 -5.53 7.08
N ALA A 40 10.01 -5.57 6.08
CA ALA A 40 10.19 -4.45 5.18
C ALA A 40 8.95 -4.21 4.31
N HIS A 41 8.35 -5.28 3.80
CA HIS A 41 7.09 -5.19 3.04
C HIS A 41 5.90 -4.75 3.89
N ALA A 42 5.91 -5.03 5.19
CA ALA A 42 4.91 -4.52 6.13
C ALA A 42 5.08 -3.00 6.39
N LEU A 43 6.32 -2.53 6.46
CA LEU A 43 6.62 -1.11 6.69
C LEU A 43 6.39 -0.24 5.45
N LEU A 44 6.64 -0.78 4.26
CA LEU A 44 6.60 -0.06 2.99
C LEU A 44 5.27 0.69 2.74
N PRO A 45 4.08 0.06 2.83
CA PRO A 45 2.81 0.75 2.61
C PRO A 45 2.60 1.91 3.58
N LEU A 46 2.99 1.78 4.84
CA LEU A 46 2.83 2.81 5.86
C LEU A 46 3.62 4.08 5.50
N VAL A 47 4.83 3.90 5.00
CA VAL A 47 5.67 5.04 4.58
C VAL A 47 5.19 5.64 3.27
N MET A 48 4.76 4.82 2.30
CA MET A 48 4.26 5.28 1.00
C MET A 48 2.95 6.08 1.13
N GLU A 49 2.09 5.75 2.09
CA GLU A 49 0.82 6.45 2.31
C GLU A 49 1.01 7.88 2.82
N ARG A 50 2.19 8.22 3.36
CA ARG A 50 2.48 9.56 3.88
C ARG A 50 2.64 10.64 2.81
N GLY A 51 2.96 10.26 1.58
CA GLY A 51 3.13 11.21 0.49
C GLY A 51 3.92 10.65 -0.68
N TYR A 52 4.00 11.43 -1.74
CA TYR A 52 4.75 11.11 -2.94
C TYR A 52 5.41 12.40 -3.48
N ALA A 53 6.19 12.33 -4.57
CA ALA A 53 7.04 13.44 -5.03
C ALA A 53 6.33 14.80 -5.14
N ASP A 54 5.10 14.84 -5.70
CA ASP A 54 4.33 16.09 -5.83
C ASP A 54 3.68 16.55 -4.52
N CYS A 55 3.48 15.64 -3.58
CA CYS A 55 2.86 15.87 -2.28
C CYS A 55 3.71 15.17 -1.20
N PRO A 56 4.86 15.75 -0.83
CA PRO A 56 5.87 15.08 0.00
C PRO A 56 5.46 14.91 1.47
N ASP A 57 4.38 15.54 1.89
CA ASP A 57 3.89 15.49 3.27
C ASP A 57 2.37 15.27 3.34
N MET A 58 1.92 14.72 4.46
CA MET A 58 0.51 14.45 4.75
C MET A 58 -0.40 15.68 4.61
N PRO A 59 -0.03 16.90 5.11
CA PRO A 59 -0.87 18.08 4.95
C PRO A 59 -1.13 18.45 3.48
N ARG A 60 -0.11 18.38 2.62
CA ARG A 60 -0.24 18.68 1.18
C ARG A 60 -1.08 17.63 0.49
N LEU A 61 -0.82 16.35 0.79
CA LEU A 61 -1.59 15.24 0.25
C LEU A 61 -3.06 15.34 0.65
N THR A 62 -3.36 15.51 1.94
CA THR A 62 -4.72 15.65 2.46
C THR A 62 -5.45 16.85 1.82
N LYS A 63 -4.75 18.00 1.67
CA LYS A 63 -5.32 19.17 1.00
C LYS A 63 -5.64 18.89 -0.47
N LYS A 64 -4.76 18.15 -1.18
CA LYS A 64 -5.01 17.74 -2.58
C LYS A 64 -6.21 16.81 -2.68
N LEU A 65 -6.27 15.78 -1.84
CA LEU A 65 -7.39 14.83 -1.80
C LEU A 65 -8.72 15.51 -1.44
N ALA A 66 -8.71 16.45 -0.49
CA ALA A 66 -9.89 17.23 -0.13
C ALA A 66 -10.44 18.06 -1.32
N LYS A 67 -9.56 18.67 -2.11
CA LYS A 67 -9.95 19.39 -3.34
C LYS A 67 -10.54 18.47 -4.41
N LEU A 68 -10.23 17.19 -4.36
CA LEU A 68 -10.77 16.17 -5.25
C LEU A 68 -11.99 15.47 -4.61
N TYR A 69 -12.87 16.27 -3.99
CA TYR A 69 -14.13 15.84 -3.37
C TYR A 69 -13.94 14.78 -2.26
N GLY A 70 -12.86 14.90 -1.50
CA GLY A 70 -12.56 13.95 -0.44
C GLY A 70 -12.19 12.57 -0.98
N ALA A 71 -11.39 12.54 -2.04
CA ALA A 71 -10.78 11.30 -2.50
C ALA A 71 -9.87 10.72 -1.41
N ASP A 72 -9.65 9.42 -1.47
CA ASP A 72 -8.86 8.68 -0.51
C ASP A 72 -7.73 7.95 -1.23
N LEU A 73 -6.50 8.07 -0.70
CA LEU A 73 -5.33 7.29 -1.09
C LEU A 73 -5.07 6.25 -0.02
N THR A 74 -5.07 4.99 -0.40
CA THR A 74 -4.75 3.86 0.49
C THR A 74 -3.62 3.05 -0.09
N VAL A 75 -2.63 2.73 0.74
CA VAL A 75 -1.57 1.78 0.39
C VAL A 75 -1.61 0.64 1.40
N ASP A 76 -1.85 -0.56 0.92
CA ASP A 76 -1.92 -1.75 1.79
C ASP A 76 -1.11 -2.92 1.23
N ALA A 77 -0.69 -3.82 2.11
CA ALA A 77 -0.12 -5.10 1.74
C ALA A 77 -1.01 -6.22 2.26
N ARG A 78 -1.29 -7.22 1.42
CA ARG A 78 -2.17 -8.35 1.80
C ARG A 78 -1.58 -9.68 1.36
N PRO A 79 -1.77 -10.75 2.14
CA PRO A 79 -1.38 -12.08 1.72
C PRO A 79 -2.29 -12.53 0.58
N MET A 80 -1.71 -13.21 -0.40
CA MET A 80 -2.41 -13.78 -1.54
C MET A 80 -1.82 -15.18 -1.86
N GLY A 81 -2.21 -16.18 -1.10
CA GLY A 81 -1.64 -17.52 -1.16
C GLY A 81 -0.16 -17.51 -0.76
N CYS A 82 0.73 -17.90 -1.69
CA CYS A 82 2.18 -17.88 -1.48
C CYS A 82 2.85 -16.54 -1.84
N ASN A 83 2.05 -15.51 -2.11
CA ASN A 83 2.54 -14.18 -2.47
C ASN A 83 2.02 -13.13 -1.49
N HIS A 84 2.72 -12.01 -1.43
CA HIS A 84 2.18 -10.75 -0.91
C HIS A 84 1.77 -9.85 -2.08
N ASN A 85 0.70 -9.10 -1.90
CA ASN A 85 0.20 -8.12 -2.86
C ASN A 85 0.24 -6.74 -2.23
N LEU A 86 1.13 -5.87 -2.71
CA LEU A 86 1.10 -4.45 -2.39
C LEU A 86 0.08 -3.77 -3.30
N CYS A 87 -0.86 -3.06 -2.73
CA CYS A 87 -1.91 -2.34 -3.44
C CYS A 87 -1.84 -0.85 -3.14
N VAL A 88 -1.62 -0.05 -4.18
CA VAL A 88 -1.79 1.41 -4.13
C VAL A 88 -3.11 1.74 -4.77
N SER A 89 -4.03 2.36 -4.06
CA SER A 89 -5.35 2.69 -4.62
C SER A 89 -5.82 4.07 -4.27
N VAL A 90 -6.48 4.71 -5.24
CA VAL A 90 -7.20 5.98 -5.06
C VAL A 90 -8.68 5.75 -5.32
N THR A 91 -9.51 6.19 -4.38
CA THR A 91 -10.97 6.06 -4.47
C THR A 91 -11.61 7.42 -4.34
N GLY A 92 -12.51 7.77 -5.26
CA GLY A 92 -13.24 9.04 -5.24
C GLY A 92 -14.55 8.95 -5.98
N ILE A 93 -15.25 10.08 -6.17
CA ILE A 93 -16.46 10.16 -6.98
C ILE A 93 -16.11 10.05 -8.47
N LYS A 94 -17.07 9.62 -9.28
CA LYS A 94 -16.90 9.60 -10.75
C LYS A 94 -16.94 11.01 -11.33
N ASP A 95 -16.32 11.20 -12.49
CA ASP A 95 -16.28 12.45 -13.25
C ASP A 95 -17.69 13.03 -13.49
N ALA A 96 -18.69 12.16 -13.70
CA ALA A 96 -20.09 12.56 -13.89
C ALA A 96 -20.71 13.31 -12.69
N PHE A 97 -20.10 13.25 -11.52
CA PHE A 97 -20.54 13.94 -10.30
C PHE A 97 -19.64 15.14 -9.94
N ALA A 98 -18.67 15.46 -10.77
CA ALA A 98 -17.86 16.68 -10.62
C ALA A 98 -18.71 17.92 -10.89
N LEU A 99 -18.61 18.93 -10.02
CA LEU A 99 -19.45 20.14 -10.11
C LEU A 99 -19.03 21.06 -11.27
N GLU A 100 -17.74 21.11 -11.57
CA GLU A 100 -17.14 21.98 -12.58
C GLU A 100 -16.68 21.20 -13.83
N GLY A 101 -17.06 19.93 -13.94
CA GLY A 101 -16.70 19.07 -15.07
C GLY A 101 -15.23 18.63 -15.09
N GLU A 102 -14.59 18.58 -13.93
CA GLU A 102 -13.20 18.14 -13.80
C GLU A 102 -13.03 16.66 -14.16
N ALA A 103 -11.90 16.33 -14.79
CA ALA A 103 -11.50 14.97 -15.12
C ALA A 103 -10.89 14.27 -13.87
N LEU A 104 -11.73 13.96 -12.88
CA LEU A 104 -11.32 13.40 -11.60
C LEU A 104 -10.60 12.06 -11.76
N THR A 105 -11.05 11.20 -12.66
CA THR A 105 -10.42 9.90 -12.95
C THR A 105 -8.97 10.07 -13.39
N ALA A 106 -8.67 11.09 -14.21
CA ALA A 106 -7.31 11.39 -14.63
C ALA A 106 -6.44 11.85 -13.45
N GLU A 107 -6.97 12.69 -12.56
CA GLU A 107 -6.25 13.14 -11.36
C GLU A 107 -6.01 11.99 -10.37
N TYR A 108 -6.99 11.11 -10.16
CA TYR A 108 -6.80 9.90 -9.34
C TYR A 108 -5.73 8.98 -9.92
N THR A 109 -5.69 8.83 -11.25
CA THR A 109 -4.66 8.06 -11.94
C THR A 109 -3.27 8.64 -11.71
N LYS A 110 -3.11 9.97 -11.82
CA LYS A 110 -1.83 10.64 -11.54
C LYS A 110 -1.38 10.43 -10.09
N ILE A 111 -2.31 10.52 -9.13
CA ILE A 111 -1.98 10.30 -7.71
C ILE A 111 -1.57 8.84 -7.48
N ALA A 112 -2.33 7.87 -8.02
CA ALA A 112 -2.01 6.45 -7.87
C ALA A 112 -0.64 6.10 -8.47
N LEU A 113 -0.37 6.56 -9.72
CA LEU A 113 0.92 6.36 -10.37
C LEU A 113 2.05 7.10 -9.65
N GLY A 114 1.79 8.33 -9.17
CA GLY A 114 2.75 9.10 -8.39
C GLY A 114 3.15 8.39 -7.11
N ALA A 115 2.16 7.92 -6.33
CA ALA A 115 2.41 7.18 -5.09
C ALA A 115 3.12 5.84 -5.34
N ALA A 116 2.80 5.14 -6.45
CA ALA A 116 3.37 3.85 -6.78
C ALA A 116 4.80 3.92 -7.34
N PHE A 117 5.09 4.89 -8.23
CA PHE A 117 6.34 4.92 -9.00
C PHE A 117 7.24 6.14 -8.71
N HIS A 118 6.69 7.15 -8.05
CA HIS A 118 7.40 8.37 -7.68
C HIS A 118 7.20 8.71 -6.19
N PRO A 119 7.57 7.80 -5.27
CA PRO A 119 7.49 8.07 -3.85
C PRO A 119 8.37 9.26 -3.48
N TYR A 120 8.05 9.94 -2.38
CA TYR A 120 8.91 11.00 -1.87
C TYR A 120 10.19 10.40 -1.29
N LEU A 121 11.33 10.78 -1.86
CA LEU A 121 12.65 10.27 -1.45
C LEU A 121 13.57 11.45 -1.08
N VAL A 122 14.36 11.25 -0.04
CA VAL A 122 15.46 12.12 0.38
C VAL A 122 16.76 11.36 0.15
N ASP A 123 17.64 11.89 -0.68
CA ASP A 123 18.92 11.25 -1.08
C ASP A 123 18.74 9.81 -1.62
N GLY A 124 17.64 9.56 -2.31
CA GLY A 124 17.33 8.25 -2.88
C GLY A 124 16.78 7.20 -1.90
N CYS A 125 16.48 7.59 -0.66
CA CYS A 125 15.86 6.77 0.37
C CYS A 125 14.55 7.41 0.83
N PHE A 126 13.68 6.65 1.47
CA PHE A 126 12.53 7.24 2.19
C PHE A 126 13.00 8.18 3.29
N ASP A 127 12.20 9.22 3.58
CA ASP A 127 12.50 10.16 4.65
C ASP A 127 12.73 9.44 5.98
N PRO A 128 13.93 9.58 6.60
CA PRO A 128 14.27 8.90 7.84
C PRO A 128 13.31 9.20 9.00
N GLN A 129 12.74 10.42 9.05
CA GLN A 129 11.76 10.77 10.07
C GLN A 129 10.45 10.01 9.88
N ALA A 130 9.95 9.96 8.64
CA ALA A 130 8.75 9.21 8.29
C ALA A 130 8.92 7.73 8.64
N VAL A 131 10.03 7.13 8.21
CA VAL A 131 10.36 5.72 8.51
C VAL A 131 10.45 5.47 10.01
N SER A 132 11.07 6.36 10.79
CA SER A 132 11.19 6.20 12.24
C SER A 132 9.83 6.19 12.94
N ILE A 133 8.92 7.08 12.51
CA ILE A 133 7.56 7.14 13.06
C ILE A 133 6.79 5.86 12.72
N GLU A 134 6.83 5.42 11.46
CA GLU A 134 6.10 4.23 11.04
C GLU A 134 6.67 2.94 11.66
N LYS A 135 7.97 2.86 11.88
CA LYS A 135 8.58 1.77 12.67
C LYS A 135 8.03 1.70 14.09
N GLN A 136 7.90 2.85 14.77
CA GLN A 136 7.34 2.89 16.11
C GLN A 136 5.86 2.45 16.13
N MET A 137 5.09 2.89 15.11
CA MET A 137 3.68 2.51 14.98
C MET A 137 3.53 1.01 14.68
N LEU A 138 4.34 0.50 13.75
CA LEU A 138 4.37 -0.94 13.42
C LEU A 138 4.76 -1.78 14.63
N LYS A 139 5.82 -1.40 15.35
CA LYS A 139 6.29 -2.07 16.56
C LYS A 139 5.19 -2.13 17.61
N LYS A 140 4.56 -0.99 17.89
CA LYS A 140 3.45 -0.93 18.83
C LYS A 140 2.28 -1.81 18.40
N GLY A 141 1.90 -1.79 17.12
CA GLY A 141 0.85 -2.66 16.58
C GLY A 141 1.15 -4.14 16.78
N LEU A 142 2.39 -4.57 16.55
CA LEU A 142 2.83 -5.95 16.76
C LEU A 142 2.87 -6.34 18.26
N GLU A 143 3.29 -5.43 19.15
CA GLU A 143 3.26 -5.63 20.61
C GLU A 143 1.82 -5.72 21.14
N ASP A 144 0.91 -4.89 20.61
CA ASP A 144 -0.48 -4.83 21.04
C ASP A 144 -1.34 -6.00 20.48
N GLU A 145 -0.85 -6.77 19.50
CA GLU A 145 -1.57 -7.88 18.87
C GLU A 145 -2.11 -8.90 19.89
N ILE A 146 -1.34 -9.17 20.95
CA ILE A 146 -1.73 -10.12 22.01
C ILE A 146 -3.02 -9.70 22.75
N ASN A 147 -3.39 -8.42 22.66
CA ASN A 147 -4.60 -7.88 23.28
C ASN A 147 -5.86 -8.24 22.48
N ASP A 148 -5.74 -8.41 21.14
CA ASP A 148 -6.82 -8.97 20.33
C ASP A 148 -6.70 -10.50 20.24
N LYS A 149 -7.37 -11.20 21.15
CA LYS A 149 -7.30 -12.66 21.25
C LYS A 149 -7.72 -13.38 19.97
N ARG A 150 -8.64 -12.81 19.21
CA ARG A 150 -9.12 -13.41 17.96
C ARG A 150 -8.03 -13.33 16.87
N ILE A 151 -7.44 -12.16 16.68
CA ILE A 151 -6.36 -11.97 15.71
C ILE A 151 -5.13 -12.79 16.11
N TYR A 152 -4.75 -12.73 17.38
CA TYR A 152 -3.64 -13.52 17.91
C TYR A 152 -3.84 -15.03 17.66
N CYS A 153 -5.05 -15.56 17.95
CA CYS A 153 -5.37 -16.96 17.71
C CYS A 153 -5.26 -17.34 16.21
N LEU A 154 -5.76 -16.49 15.32
CA LEU A 154 -5.65 -16.71 13.88
C LEU A 154 -4.19 -16.72 13.41
N HIS A 155 -3.34 -15.83 13.91
CA HIS A 155 -1.92 -15.81 13.56
C HIS A 155 -1.20 -17.06 14.10
N GLN A 156 -1.50 -17.51 15.31
CA GLN A 156 -0.95 -18.76 15.83
C GLN A 156 -1.41 -19.97 15.01
N ALA A 157 -2.70 -20.04 14.68
CA ALA A 157 -3.23 -21.12 13.85
C ALA A 157 -2.58 -21.15 12.46
N ASN A 158 -2.40 -19.99 11.81
CA ASN A 158 -1.71 -19.89 10.53
C ASN A 158 -0.26 -20.37 10.65
N ARG A 159 0.45 -19.99 11.70
CA ARG A 159 1.83 -20.43 11.93
C ARG A 159 1.93 -21.95 12.11
N GLU A 160 1.03 -22.55 12.90
CA GLU A 160 1.02 -23.99 13.12
C GLU A 160 0.61 -24.77 11.85
N PHE A 161 -0.32 -24.22 11.06
CA PHE A 161 -0.84 -24.89 9.86
C PHE A 161 0.11 -24.79 8.67
N PHE A 162 0.68 -23.61 8.41
CA PHE A 162 1.51 -23.36 7.24
C PHE A 162 3.02 -23.48 7.51
N GLY A 163 3.44 -23.41 8.78
CA GLY A 163 4.85 -23.51 9.16
C GLY A 163 5.74 -22.50 8.44
N ASP A 164 6.89 -22.96 7.96
CA ASP A 164 7.87 -22.16 7.22
C ASP A 164 7.55 -21.99 5.73
N SER A 165 6.35 -22.42 5.28
CA SER A 165 5.95 -22.22 3.90
C SER A 165 5.71 -20.74 3.58
N PRO A 166 5.78 -20.32 2.30
CA PRO A 166 5.48 -18.94 1.92
C PRO A 166 4.09 -18.44 2.38
N ALA A 167 3.10 -19.33 2.48
CA ALA A 167 1.77 -18.99 2.98
C ALA A 167 1.74 -18.71 4.49
N GLY A 168 2.72 -19.20 5.25
CA GLY A 168 2.90 -18.93 6.68
C GLY A 168 3.66 -17.64 6.99
N VAL A 169 4.21 -16.98 5.98
CA VAL A 169 4.92 -15.70 6.15
C VAL A 169 3.93 -14.61 6.54
N ARG A 170 4.18 -13.96 7.69
CA ARG A 170 3.32 -12.89 8.20
C ARG A 170 3.42 -11.63 7.35
N GLN A 171 2.28 -11.09 6.94
CA GLN A 171 2.22 -9.82 6.22
C GLN A 171 2.54 -8.62 7.10
N GLU A 172 2.24 -8.72 8.40
CA GLU A 172 2.49 -7.67 9.41
C GLU A 172 3.98 -7.58 9.78
N GLY A 173 4.79 -8.51 9.29
CA GLY A 173 6.21 -8.60 9.65
C GLY A 173 6.44 -9.21 11.05
N TYR A 174 7.62 -8.96 11.56
CA TYR A 174 8.11 -9.58 12.80
C TYR A 174 8.75 -8.55 13.71
N LEU A 175 8.33 -8.55 14.98
CA LEU A 175 8.72 -7.55 15.98
C LEU A 175 10.23 -7.42 16.11
N GLU A 176 10.95 -8.54 16.14
CA GLU A 176 12.40 -8.60 16.29
C GLU A 176 13.18 -8.01 15.11
N GLU A 177 12.53 -7.81 13.96
CA GLU A 177 13.16 -7.28 12.75
C GLU A 177 12.88 -5.78 12.51
N VAL A 178 11.89 -5.20 13.19
CA VAL A 178 11.46 -3.81 12.95
C VAL A 178 12.63 -2.85 13.11
N ASP A 179 13.43 -2.99 14.18
CA ASP A 179 14.52 -2.07 14.47
C ASP A 179 15.69 -2.22 13.45
N SER A 180 15.93 -3.43 12.93
CA SER A 180 16.97 -3.72 11.94
C SER A 180 16.56 -3.40 10.50
N THR A 181 15.28 -3.20 10.23
CA THR A 181 14.79 -2.85 8.89
C THR A 181 15.28 -1.45 8.48
N ASN A 182 16.02 -1.37 7.37
CA ASN A 182 16.63 -0.11 6.91
C ASN A 182 15.73 0.66 5.92
N THR A 183 16.05 1.95 5.74
CA THR A 183 15.33 2.92 4.89
C THR A 183 15.52 2.74 3.38
N TRP A 184 15.91 1.57 2.93
CA TRP A 184 16.25 1.29 1.54
C TRP A 184 15.02 1.30 0.62
N ALA A 185 14.84 2.36 -0.11
CA ALA A 185 13.79 2.44 -1.11
C ALA A 185 14.28 2.02 -2.50
N LYS A 186 15.52 2.32 -2.83
CA LYS A 186 16.00 2.27 -4.20
C LYS A 186 16.34 0.87 -4.72
N ALA A 187 16.64 -0.08 -3.85
CA ALA A 187 17.09 -1.42 -4.25
C ALA A 187 15.97 -2.45 -4.45
N ASN A 188 14.70 -2.09 -4.24
CA ASN A 188 13.57 -3.04 -4.22
C ASN A 188 12.33 -2.56 -4.98
N LEU A 189 12.43 -1.46 -5.74
CA LEU A 189 11.41 -1.01 -6.67
C LEU A 189 11.78 -1.28 -8.14
N ASP A 190 12.96 -1.86 -8.39
CA ASP A 190 13.42 -2.29 -9.73
C ASP A 190 12.97 -3.76 -10.00
#